data_ccb03e11c7a7cd60b7fb2aa31bcc98b6
#
_entry.id   ccb03e11c7a7cd60b7fb2aa31bcc98b6
#
_cell.length_a   1.000
_cell.length_b   1.000
_cell.length_c   1.000
_cell.angle_alpha   90.00
_cell.angle_beta   90.00
_cell.angle_gamma   90.00
#
_symmetry.space_group_name_H-M   'P 1'
#
loop_
_entity.id
_entity.type
_entity.pdbx_description
1 polymer ?
#
loop_
_entity_poly.entity_id
_entity_poly.type
_entity_poly.pdbx_seq_one_letter_code
_entity_poly.pdbx_strand_id
1 'polypeptide(L)'
;MKILLTGGAGYIGSHVSLELLDKGHQVSIIDNLVNGSKKLLPAKANFLQCDIDDEKKISNLLKDNKFDVAMHFAGYTRVGESTKFPEKYYENNFEKPKRFFDVCIKNKLNKFIFSSTGSVYG
;
A
#
# COMPACT_ATOMS: atom_id res chain seq x y z
N MET A 1 10.78 -2.51 13.62
CA MET A 1 10.62 -1.36 12.71
C MET A 1 9.15 -0.95 12.63
N LYS A 2 8.91 0.27 12.26
CA LYS A 2 7.56 0.77 12.02
C LYS A 2 7.35 0.87 10.52
N ILE A 3 6.38 0.12 9.98
CA ILE A 3 6.23 -0.11 8.55
C ILE A 3 4.88 0.41 8.08
N LEU A 4 4.90 1.21 7.01
CA LEU A 4 3.70 1.64 6.31
C LEU A 4 3.52 0.74 5.09
N LEU A 5 2.35 0.09 4.99
CA LEU A 5 2.10 -0.89 3.95
C LEU A 5 0.82 -0.52 3.19
N THR A 6 0.92 -0.41 1.88
CA THR A 6 -0.24 -0.19 1.03
C THR A 6 -0.71 -1.52 0.45
N GLY A 7 -2.02 -1.70 0.33
CA GLY A 7 -2.58 -2.93 -0.19
C GLY A 7 -2.59 -4.09 0.80
N GLY A 8 -2.55 -3.78 2.10
CA GLY A 8 -2.51 -4.80 3.15
C GLY A 8 -3.78 -5.62 3.30
N ALA A 9 -4.89 -5.18 2.69
CA ALA A 9 -6.13 -5.95 2.69
C ALA A 9 -6.22 -6.91 1.50
N GLY A 10 -5.24 -6.91 0.58
CA GLY A 10 -5.13 -7.89 -0.49
C GLY A 10 -4.48 -9.18 0.00
N TYR A 11 -4.49 -10.19 -0.86
CA TYR A 11 -3.99 -11.53 -0.49
C TYR A 11 -2.51 -11.51 -0.09
N ILE A 12 -1.66 -10.97 -0.96
CA ILE A 12 -0.21 -10.93 -0.70
C ILE A 12 0.11 -9.97 0.45
N GLY A 13 -0.46 -8.78 0.41
CA GLY A 13 -0.21 -7.76 1.44
C GLY A 13 -0.63 -8.21 2.84
N SER A 14 -1.76 -8.94 2.96
CA SER A 14 -2.22 -9.43 4.25
C SER A 14 -1.27 -10.49 4.82
N HIS A 15 -0.76 -11.39 3.99
CA HIS A 15 0.21 -12.39 4.43
C HIS A 15 1.53 -11.76 4.88
N VAL A 16 2.02 -10.78 4.13
CA VAL A 16 3.23 -10.05 4.51
C VAL A 16 3.03 -9.30 5.82
N SER A 17 1.87 -8.66 5.99
CA SER A 17 1.55 -7.94 7.23
C SER A 17 1.56 -8.85 8.43
N LEU A 18 0.94 -10.05 8.33
CA LEU A 18 0.93 -11.02 9.42
C LEU A 18 2.35 -11.44 9.80
N GLU A 19 3.18 -11.74 8.82
CA GLU A 19 4.54 -12.15 9.08
C GLU A 19 5.37 -11.06 9.75
N LEU A 20 5.22 -9.82 9.31
CA LEU A 20 5.91 -8.69 9.93
C LEU A 20 5.48 -8.48 11.37
N LEU A 21 4.19 -8.59 11.64
CA LEU A 21 3.67 -8.49 13.01
C LEU A 21 4.18 -9.61 13.90
N ASP A 22 4.26 -10.83 13.38
CA ASP A 22 4.78 -11.98 14.12
C ASP A 22 6.26 -11.78 14.48
N LYS A 23 7.00 -11.04 13.68
CA LYS A 23 8.42 -10.72 13.93
C LYS A 23 8.61 -9.49 14.82
N GLY A 24 7.53 -8.94 15.35
CA GLY A 24 7.60 -7.83 16.30
C GLY A 24 7.61 -6.44 15.69
N HIS A 25 7.36 -6.31 14.38
CA HIS A 25 7.26 -5.01 13.74
C HIS A 25 5.88 -4.38 13.95
N GLN A 26 5.83 -3.05 13.93
CA GLN A 26 4.58 -2.32 13.92
C GLN A 26 4.17 -2.07 12.47
N VAL A 27 2.93 -2.37 12.13
CA VAL A 27 2.44 -2.24 10.75
C VAL A 27 1.20 -1.35 10.72
N SER A 28 1.22 -0.35 9.85
CA SER A 28 0.05 0.47 9.51
C SER A 28 -0.28 0.22 8.06
N ILE A 29 -1.54 -0.08 7.78
CA ILE A 29 -2.01 -0.48 6.46
C ILE A 29 -2.87 0.62 5.87
N ILE A 30 -2.61 0.96 4.60
CA ILE A 30 -3.45 1.81 3.78
C ILE A 30 -4.06 0.95 2.68
N ASP A 31 -5.38 0.96 2.55
CA ASP A 31 -6.07 0.23 1.49
C ASP A 31 -7.43 0.90 1.24
N ASN A 32 -7.83 1.01 0.00
CA ASN A 32 -9.15 1.53 -0.36
C ASN A 32 -10.22 0.43 -0.43
N LEU A 33 -9.83 -0.83 -0.27
CA LEU A 33 -10.68 -2.01 -0.29
C LEU A 33 -11.32 -2.32 -1.65
N VAL A 34 -10.85 -1.71 -2.73
CA VAL A 34 -11.36 -2.00 -4.07
C VAL A 34 -11.06 -3.46 -4.47
N ASN A 35 -9.82 -3.90 -4.22
CA ASN A 35 -9.39 -5.27 -4.51
C ASN A 35 -9.04 -6.06 -3.26
N GLY A 36 -9.33 -5.52 -2.08
CA GLY A 36 -9.02 -6.15 -0.82
C GLY A 36 -10.26 -6.41 0.02
N SER A 37 -10.06 -6.98 1.19
CA SER A 37 -11.13 -7.29 2.12
C SER A 37 -10.71 -6.99 3.55
N LYS A 38 -11.61 -6.37 4.33
CA LYS A 38 -11.38 -6.16 5.76
C LYS A 38 -11.14 -7.47 6.51
N LYS A 39 -11.69 -8.57 6.01
CA LYS A 39 -11.51 -9.89 6.61
C LYS A 39 -10.07 -10.36 6.58
N LEU A 40 -9.27 -9.86 5.63
CA LEU A 40 -7.86 -10.23 5.50
C LEU A 40 -6.94 -9.37 6.36
N LEU A 41 -7.46 -8.29 6.97
CA LEU A 41 -6.64 -7.40 7.79
C LEU A 41 -6.26 -8.06 9.12
N PRO A 42 -4.96 -8.08 9.47
CA PRO A 42 -4.55 -8.58 10.78
C PRO A 42 -5.10 -7.68 11.89
N ALA A 43 -5.56 -8.30 12.98
CA ALA A 43 -6.14 -7.57 14.10
C ALA A 43 -5.15 -6.61 14.78
N LYS A 44 -3.86 -6.93 14.75
CA LYS A 44 -2.82 -6.10 15.38
C LYS A 44 -2.31 -4.96 14.52
N ALA A 45 -2.70 -4.90 13.26
CA ALA A 45 -2.29 -3.82 12.37
C ALA A 45 -3.19 -2.60 12.55
N ASN A 46 -2.61 -1.42 12.41
CA ASN A 46 -3.39 -0.19 12.28
C ASN A 46 -3.89 -0.09 10.84
N PHE A 47 -5.11 0.39 10.66
CA PHE A 47 -5.72 0.45 9.33
C PHE A 47 -6.28 1.84 9.05
N LEU A 48 -5.95 2.39 7.88
CA LEU A 48 -6.52 3.61 7.33
C LEU A 48 -7.14 3.29 5.98
N GLN A 49 -8.46 3.38 5.89
CA GLN A 49 -9.16 3.17 4.62
C GLN A 49 -9.11 4.46 3.80
N CYS A 50 -8.26 4.47 2.79
CA CYS A 50 -8.20 5.58 1.83
C CYS A 50 -7.43 5.13 0.60
N ASP A 51 -7.51 5.94 -0.45
CA ASP A 51 -6.71 5.73 -1.64
C ASP A 51 -5.27 6.19 -1.38
N ILE A 52 -4.31 5.60 -2.09
CA ILE A 52 -2.89 5.96 -1.93
C ILE A 52 -2.58 7.39 -2.40
N ASP A 53 -3.45 8.00 -3.22
CA ASP A 53 -3.29 9.38 -3.65
C ASP A 53 -4.06 10.38 -2.78
N ASP A 54 -4.63 9.94 -1.66
CA ASP A 54 -5.26 10.83 -0.69
C ASP A 54 -4.17 11.52 0.13
N GLU A 55 -3.61 12.58 -0.45
CA GLU A 55 -2.45 13.28 0.10
C GLU A 55 -2.68 13.77 1.53
N LYS A 56 -3.87 14.32 1.81
CA LYS A 56 -4.19 14.88 3.12
C LYS A 56 -4.17 13.82 4.22
N LYS A 57 -4.87 12.70 4.00
CA LYS A 57 -4.94 11.63 4.99
C LYS A 57 -3.57 10.99 5.21
N ILE A 58 -2.84 10.76 4.14
CA ILE A 58 -1.52 10.14 4.22
C ILE A 58 -0.51 11.08 4.87
N SER A 59 -0.52 12.37 4.53
CA SER A 59 0.34 13.35 5.19
C SER A 59 0.09 13.42 6.68
N ASN A 60 -1.18 13.40 7.10
CA ASN A 60 -1.50 13.41 8.53
C ASN A 60 -0.98 12.15 9.22
N LEU A 61 -1.12 10.99 8.60
CA LEU A 61 -0.60 9.74 9.14
C LEU A 61 0.92 9.80 9.30
N LEU A 62 1.62 10.33 8.31
CA LEU A 62 3.08 10.43 8.33
C LEU A 62 3.59 11.47 9.33
N LYS A 63 2.83 12.53 9.58
CA LYS A 63 3.17 13.54 10.59
C LYS A 63 3.02 12.98 12.00
N ASP A 64 2.01 12.17 12.23
CA ASP A 64 1.72 11.59 13.53
C ASP A 64 2.58 10.36 13.85
N ASN A 65 3.20 9.77 12.84
CA ASN A 65 3.94 8.51 12.97
C ASN A 65 5.24 8.57 12.17
N LYS A 66 6.33 8.14 12.80
CA LYS A 66 7.61 8.07 12.13
C LYS A 66 7.84 6.64 11.62
N PHE A 67 7.61 6.44 10.33
CA PHE A 67 7.81 5.13 9.71
C PHE A 67 9.25 4.95 9.25
N ASP A 68 9.74 3.71 9.31
CA ASP A 68 11.07 3.34 8.85
C ASP A 68 11.09 2.99 7.37
N VAL A 69 10.02 2.40 6.86
CA VAL A 69 9.93 1.96 5.47
C VAL A 69 8.47 1.92 5.02
N ALA A 70 8.26 2.17 3.74
CA ALA A 70 6.97 2.00 3.08
C ALA A 70 7.05 0.81 2.12
N MET A 71 6.10 -0.13 2.25
CA MET A 71 5.95 -1.26 1.34
C MET A 71 4.71 -1.06 0.49
N HIS A 72 4.84 -1.14 -0.82
CA HIS A 72 3.74 -0.88 -1.73
C HIS A 72 3.28 -2.17 -2.41
N PHE A 73 2.08 -2.63 -2.05
CA PHE A 73 1.41 -3.77 -2.67
C PHE A 73 0.14 -3.39 -3.41
N ALA A 74 -0.28 -2.14 -3.31
CA ALA A 74 -1.48 -1.67 -3.98
C ALA A 74 -1.24 -1.50 -5.48
N GLY A 75 -2.24 -1.83 -6.28
CA GLY A 75 -2.18 -1.68 -7.72
C GLY A 75 -3.09 -2.68 -8.40
N TYR A 76 -3.30 -2.50 -9.69
CA TYR A 76 -4.05 -3.47 -10.48
C TYR A 76 -3.13 -4.58 -10.96
N THR A 77 -3.51 -5.82 -10.67
CA THR A 77 -2.72 -6.99 -11.01
C THR A 77 -3.34 -7.80 -12.16
N ARG A 78 -4.54 -7.43 -12.61
CA ARG A 78 -5.27 -8.16 -13.64
C ARG A 78 -4.88 -7.69 -15.04
N VAL A 79 -4.25 -8.57 -15.80
CA VAL A 79 -3.83 -8.28 -17.18
C VAL A 79 -5.02 -7.96 -18.07
N GLY A 80 -6.13 -8.70 -17.92
CA GLY A 80 -7.34 -8.44 -18.71
C GLY A 80 -7.89 -7.03 -18.48
N GLU A 81 -7.76 -6.51 -17.29
CA GLU A 81 -8.20 -5.16 -16.97
C GLU A 81 -7.32 -4.11 -17.65
N SER A 82 -6.02 -4.34 -17.74
CA SER A 82 -5.12 -3.42 -18.42
C SER A 82 -5.41 -3.34 -19.93
N THR A 83 -5.91 -4.42 -20.52
CA THR A 83 -6.31 -4.46 -21.93
C THR A 83 -7.59 -3.68 -22.17
N LYS A 84 -8.59 -3.83 -21.28
CA LYS A 84 -9.91 -3.19 -21.43
C LYS A 84 -9.89 -1.73 -20.99
N PHE A 85 -9.13 -1.40 -19.97
CA PHE A 85 -9.11 -0.07 -19.37
C PHE A 85 -7.67 0.39 -19.14
N PRO A 86 -6.94 0.69 -20.22
CA PRO A 86 -5.50 1.02 -20.09
C PRO A 86 -5.24 2.28 -19.27
N GLU A 87 -6.09 3.29 -19.37
CA GLU A 87 -5.95 4.52 -18.59
C GLU A 87 -6.06 4.25 -17.09
N LYS A 88 -7.03 3.44 -16.70
CA LYS A 88 -7.24 3.07 -15.30
C LYS A 88 -6.05 2.26 -14.77
N TYR A 89 -5.55 1.33 -15.56
CA TYR A 89 -4.36 0.55 -15.21
C TYR A 89 -3.15 1.45 -15.00
N TYR A 90 -2.89 2.37 -15.93
CA TYR A 90 -1.79 3.33 -15.84
C TYR A 90 -1.91 4.18 -14.58
N GLU A 91 -3.07 4.76 -14.32
CA GLU A 91 -3.29 5.60 -13.15
C GLU A 91 -2.99 4.85 -11.85
N ASN A 92 -3.46 3.63 -11.70
CA ASN A 92 -3.31 2.88 -10.46
C ASN A 92 -1.91 2.26 -10.28
N ASN A 93 -1.18 2.00 -11.36
CA ASN A 93 0.14 1.38 -11.26
C ASN A 93 1.30 2.35 -11.41
N PHE A 94 1.07 3.56 -11.90
CA PHE A 94 2.13 4.54 -12.13
C PHE A 94 1.86 5.90 -11.49
N GLU A 95 0.72 6.52 -11.79
CA GLU A 95 0.42 7.87 -11.31
C GLU A 95 0.17 7.94 -9.81
N LYS A 96 -0.72 7.08 -9.30
CA LYS A 96 -1.05 7.07 -7.87
C LYS A 96 0.14 6.65 -7.00
N PRO A 97 0.89 5.60 -7.34
CA PRO A 97 2.09 5.26 -6.58
C PRO A 97 3.12 6.36 -6.57
N LYS A 98 3.31 7.07 -7.69
CA LYS A 98 4.23 8.19 -7.75
C LYS A 98 3.82 9.30 -6.77
N ARG A 99 2.54 9.65 -6.74
CA ARG A 99 2.03 10.65 -5.80
C ARG A 99 2.22 10.21 -4.35
N PHE A 100 1.98 8.94 -4.08
CA PHE A 100 2.19 8.36 -2.76
C PHE A 100 3.66 8.48 -2.32
N PHE A 101 4.58 8.10 -3.18
CA PHE A 101 6.00 8.20 -2.89
C PHE A 101 6.43 9.65 -2.67
N ASP A 102 5.92 10.58 -3.47
CA ASP A 102 6.22 12.00 -3.31
C ASP A 102 5.76 12.52 -1.95
N VAL A 103 4.57 12.14 -1.50
CA VAL A 103 4.05 12.51 -0.19
C VAL A 103 4.93 11.92 0.93
N CYS A 104 5.35 10.67 0.79
CA CYS A 104 6.24 10.04 1.75
C CYS A 104 7.57 10.79 1.85
N ILE A 105 8.17 11.12 0.72
CA ILE A 105 9.46 11.82 0.68
C ILE A 105 9.33 13.22 1.32
N LYS A 106 8.26 13.94 1.05
CA LYS A 106 8.00 15.24 1.67
C LYS A 106 7.92 15.13 3.19
N ASN A 107 7.52 13.99 3.71
CA ASN A 107 7.40 13.73 5.14
C ASN A 107 8.59 12.90 5.68
N LYS A 108 9.71 12.91 4.98
CA LYS A 108 10.98 12.29 5.39
C LYS A 108 10.99 10.78 5.42
N LEU A 109 10.04 10.13 4.76
CA LEU A 109 10.03 8.68 4.56
C LEU A 109 10.54 8.40 3.15
N ASN A 110 11.76 7.89 3.04
CA ASN A 110 12.45 7.71 1.75
C ASN A 110 12.94 6.29 1.49
N LYS A 111 12.52 5.32 2.31
CA LYS A 111 12.84 3.91 2.08
C LYS A 111 11.59 3.19 1.61
N PHE A 112 11.67 2.56 0.45
CA PHE A 112 10.52 1.92 -0.19
C PHE A 112 10.85 0.49 -0.62
N ILE A 113 9.87 -0.40 -0.44
CA ILE A 113 9.88 -1.73 -1.03
C ILE A 113 8.65 -1.81 -1.93
N PHE A 114 8.86 -2.16 -3.18
CA PHE A 114 7.82 -2.20 -4.19
C PHE A 114 7.62 -3.64 -4.66
N SER A 115 6.37 -4.12 -4.60
CA SER A 115 6.03 -5.44 -5.12
C SER A 115 5.33 -5.29 -6.46
N SER A 116 5.90 -5.91 -7.48
CA SER A 116 5.32 -5.95 -8.82
C SER A 116 4.91 -7.37 -9.23
N THR A 117 4.80 -8.27 -8.25
CA THR A 117 4.50 -9.68 -8.53
C THR A 117 3.25 -9.87 -9.39
N GLY A 118 2.19 -9.14 -9.11
CA GLY A 118 0.96 -9.24 -9.87
C GLY A 118 1.12 -8.86 -11.33
N SER A 119 1.87 -7.79 -11.61
CA SER A 119 2.10 -7.34 -12.98
C SER A 119 3.07 -8.25 -13.73
N VAL A 120 3.96 -8.95 -13.02
CA VAL A 120 4.90 -9.89 -13.63
C VAL A 120 4.19 -11.17 -14.07
N TYR A 121 3.29 -11.67 -13.26
CA TYR A 121 2.64 -12.96 -13.49
C TYR A 121 1.21 -12.85 -13.97
N GLY A 122 0.70 -11.66 -13.98
CA GLY A 122 -0.69 -11.37 -14.37
C GLY A 122 -0.92 -11.40 -15.88
#